data_b2a508dd8e68012e586cebcc09801076
#
_entry.id   b2a508dd8e68012e586cebcc09801076
#
_cell.length_a   1.000
_cell.length_b   1.000
_cell.length_c   1.000
_cell.angle_alpha   90.00
_cell.angle_beta   90.00
_cell.angle_gamma   90.00
#
_symmetry.space_group_name_H-M   'P 1'
#
loop_
_entity.id
_entity.type
_entity.pdbx_description
1 polymer ?
#
loop_
_entity_poly.entity_id
_entity_poly.type
_entity_poly.pdbx_seq_one_letter_code
_entity_poly.pdbx_strand_id
1 'polypeptide(L)'
;MTEQISSIVHQIQSKFQDLHQQLVAEREKNALLETEIGQSKMLISANQAQIFQLEENNQFLQNQLIQLNEQLESQKSTVLINKDNEIDELVREIDHCISQLKQ
;
A
#
# COMPACT_ATOMS: atom_id res chain seq x y z
N MET A 1 31.63 34.96 59.55
CA MET A 1 30.17 34.92 59.29
C MET A 1 29.79 35.47 57.94
N THR A 2 30.27 36.63 57.56
CA THR A 2 29.95 37.27 56.25
C THR A 2 30.46 36.47 55.07
N GLU A 3 31.62 35.82 55.19
CA GLU A 3 32.19 35.00 54.13
C GLU A 3 31.36 33.74 53.85
N GLN A 4 30.81 33.10 54.88
CA GLN A 4 29.96 31.94 54.79
C GLN A 4 28.63 32.26 54.06
N ILE A 5 28.05 33.40 54.43
CA ILE A 5 26.80 33.87 53.77
C ILE A 5 27.04 34.19 52.30
N SER A 6 28.16 34.88 52.01
CA SER A 6 28.55 35.18 50.62
C SER A 6 28.77 33.91 49.81
N SER A 7 29.40 32.90 50.38
CA SER A 7 29.61 31.61 49.72
C SER A 7 28.28 30.88 49.44
N ILE A 8 27.36 30.91 50.40
CA ILE A 8 26.02 30.29 50.22
C ILE A 8 25.23 30.99 49.14
N VAL A 9 25.25 32.34 49.14
CA VAL A 9 24.58 33.12 48.09
C VAL A 9 25.16 32.80 46.71
N HIS A 10 26.47 32.68 46.62
CA HIS A 10 27.14 32.32 45.35
C HIS A 10 26.71 30.93 44.87
N GLN A 11 26.64 29.97 45.76
CA GLN A 11 26.17 28.61 45.46
C GLN A 11 24.72 28.61 44.95
N ILE A 12 23.86 29.39 45.62
CA ILE A 12 22.44 29.50 45.20
C ILE A 12 22.34 30.11 43.85
N GLN A 13 23.08 31.17 43.55
CA GLN A 13 23.10 31.83 42.24
C GLN A 13 23.59 30.89 41.14
N SER A 14 24.65 30.13 41.42
CA SER A 14 25.20 29.17 40.47
C SER A 14 24.19 28.05 40.15
N LYS A 15 23.54 27.51 41.17
CA LYS A 15 22.48 26.49 40.98
C LYS A 15 21.29 27.04 40.22
N PHE A 16 20.92 28.26 40.53
CA PHE A 16 19.81 28.91 39.81
C PHE A 16 20.13 29.10 38.32
N GLN A 17 21.34 29.53 38.00
CA GLN A 17 21.78 29.63 36.61
C GLN A 17 21.79 28.29 35.88
N ASP A 18 22.29 27.24 36.54
CA ASP A 18 22.30 25.89 35.99
C ASP A 18 20.88 25.38 35.69
N LEU A 19 19.96 25.59 36.64
CA LEU A 19 18.56 25.21 36.47
C LEU A 19 17.90 26.00 35.32
N HIS A 20 18.21 27.28 35.22
CA HIS A 20 17.71 28.12 34.13
C HIS A 20 18.21 27.63 32.78
N GLN A 21 19.49 27.30 32.68
CA GLN A 21 20.07 26.76 31.45
C GLN A 21 19.44 25.41 31.08
N GLN A 22 19.24 24.53 32.07
CA GLN A 22 18.57 23.25 31.86
C GLN A 22 17.13 23.44 31.37
N LEU A 23 16.42 24.39 31.97
CA LEU A 23 15.04 24.69 31.61
C LEU A 23 14.97 25.20 30.15
N VAL A 24 15.86 26.09 29.76
CA VAL A 24 15.92 26.59 28.38
C VAL A 24 16.22 25.45 27.40
N ALA A 25 17.20 24.60 27.74
CA ALA A 25 17.56 23.45 26.91
C ALA A 25 16.39 22.47 26.74
N GLU A 26 15.67 22.20 27.83
CA GLU A 26 14.50 21.31 27.80
C GLU A 26 13.35 21.90 26.97
N ARG A 27 13.12 23.22 27.07
CA ARG A 27 12.12 23.90 26.27
C ARG A 27 12.44 23.82 24.77
N GLU A 28 13.71 23.99 24.42
CA GLU A 28 14.17 23.86 23.02
C GLU A 28 13.96 22.44 22.50
N LYS A 29 14.32 21.44 23.31
CA LYS A 29 14.09 20.03 22.98
C LYS A 29 12.60 19.73 22.79
N ASN A 30 11.76 20.24 23.70
CA ASN A 30 10.31 20.06 23.58
C ASN A 30 9.75 20.68 22.31
N ALA A 31 10.21 21.88 21.95
CA ALA A 31 9.77 22.53 20.72
C ALA A 31 10.18 21.72 19.48
N LEU A 32 11.41 21.19 19.48
CA LEU A 32 11.87 20.31 18.40
C LEU A 32 11.04 19.04 18.31
N LEU A 33 10.78 18.40 19.45
CA LEU A 33 9.99 17.18 19.51
C LEU A 33 8.55 17.42 19.03
N GLU A 34 7.94 18.54 19.40
CA GLU A 34 6.61 18.91 18.93
C GLU A 34 6.57 19.09 17.41
N THR A 35 7.62 19.70 16.85
CA THR A 35 7.75 19.85 15.40
C THR A 35 7.88 18.48 14.71
N GLU A 36 8.73 17.61 15.26
CA GLU A 36 8.91 16.25 14.75
C GLU A 36 7.63 15.43 14.82
N ILE A 37 6.89 15.52 15.91
CA ILE A 37 5.60 14.86 16.08
C ILE A 37 4.61 15.36 15.04
N GLY A 38 4.55 16.67 14.82
CA GLY A 38 3.69 17.26 13.80
C GLY A 38 4.00 16.76 12.40
N GLN A 39 5.28 16.72 12.05
CA GLN A 39 5.75 16.20 10.76
C GLN A 39 5.43 14.72 10.60
N SER A 40 5.65 13.94 11.65
CA SER A 40 5.35 12.51 11.65
C SER A 40 3.86 12.24 11.48
N LYS A 41 3.01 13.03 12.13
CA LYS A 41 1.55 12.93 11.97
C LYS A 41 1.11 13.22 10.55
N MET A 42 1.69 14.24 9.93
CA MET A 42 1.43 14.56 8.53
C MET A 42 1.84 13.42 7.61
N LEU A 43 3.03 12.85 7.85
CA LEU A 43 3.54 11.73 7.07
C LEU A 43 2.66 10.50 7.22
N ILE A 44 2.23 10.18 8.42
CA ILE A 44 1.33 9.06 8.70
C ILE A 44 0.00 9.26 7.96
N SER A 45 -0.55 10.46 8.01
CA SER A 45 -1.81 10.78 7.31
C SER A 45 -1.65 10.60 5.79
N ALA A 46 -0.56 11.10 5.22
CA ALA A 46 -0.27 10.94 3.79
C ALA A 46 -0.09 9.47 3.41
N ASN A 47 0.62 8.71 4.23
CA ASN A 47 0.83 7.28 4.00
C ASN A 47 -0.48 6.49 4.07
N GLN A 48 -1.35 6.82 5.02
CA GLN A 48 -2.67 6.20 5.13
C GLN A 48 -3.51 6.45 3.89
N ALA A 49 -3.47 7.67 3.36
CA ALA A 49 -4.16 8.00 2.12
C ALA A 49 -3.61 7.19 0.93
N GLN A 50 -2.29 7.04 0.83
CA GLN A 50 -1.66 6.23 -0.19
C GLN A 50 -2.03 4.75 -0.07
N ILE A 51 -2.03 4.22 1.14
CA ILE A 51 -2.42 2.83 1.41
C ILE A 51 -3.86 2.59 0.95
N PHE A 52 -4.76 3.51 1.26
CA PHE A 52 -6.15 3.43 0.84
C PHE A 52 -6.28 3.40 -0.69
N GLN A 53 -5.57 4.30 -1.38
CA GLN A 53 -5.55 4.32 -2.85
C GLN A 53 -4.98 3.03 -3.45
N LEU A 54 -3.90 2.52 -2.87
CA LEU A 54 -3.29 1.26 -3.33
C LEU A 54 -4.23 0.08 -3.12
N GLU A 55 -4.94 0.04 -2.01
CA GLU A 55 -5.94 -1.00 -1.75
C GLU A 55 -7.09 -0.95 -2.76
N GLU A 56 -7.58 0.24 -3.08
CA GLU A 56 -8.62 0.42 -4.10
C GLU A 56 -8.13 -0.04 -5.48
N ASN A 57 -6.91 0.37 -5.86
CA ASN A 57 -6.30 -0.03 -7.12
C ASN A 57 -6.10 -1.56 -7.19
N ASN A 58 -5.66 -2.16 -6.10
CA ASN A 58 -5.50 -3.61 -6.03
C ASN A 58 -6.83 -4.34 -6.21
N GLN A 59 -7.87 -3.88 -5.55
CA GLN A 59 -9.21 -4.45 -5.72
C GLN A 59 -9.70 -4.34 -7.16
N PHE A 60 -9.51 -3.18 -7.75
CA PHE A 60 -9.89 -2.93 -9.14
C PHE A 60 -9.14 -3.86 -10.10
N LEU A 61 -7.81 -3.99 -9.91
CA LEU A 61 -6.99 -4.87 -10.72
C LEU A 61 -7.35 -6.35 -10.56
N GLN A 62 -7.64 -6.77 -9.34
CA GLN A 62 -8.10 -8.13 -9.06
C GLN A 62 -9.42 -8.42 -9.77
N ASN A 63 -10.36 -7.48 -9.73
CA ASN A 63 -11.64 -7.62 -10.41
C ASN A 63 -11.45 -7.69 -11.94
N GLN A 64 -10.56 -6.87 -12.50
CA GLN A 64 -10.21 -6.94 -13.92
C GLN A 64 -9.59 -8.28 -14.29
N LEU A 65 -8.71 -8.80 -13.44
CA LEU A 65 -8.10 -10.12 -13.65
C LEU A 65 -9.15 -11.23 -13.69
N ILE A 66 -10.08 -11.20 -12.76
CA ILE A 66 -11.19 -12.17 -12.70
C ILE A 66 -12.03 -12.09 -13.97
N GLN A 67 -12.39 -10.88 -14.42
CA GLN A 67 -13.17 -10.69 -15.66
C GLN A 67 -12.42 -11.19 -16.88
N LEU A 68 -11.12 -10.89 -16.98
CA LEU A 68 -10.28 -11.35 -18.08
C LEU A 68 -10.18 -12.87 -18.12
N ASN A 69 -10.03 -13.51 -16.98
CA ASN A 69 -9.98 -14.96 -16.89
C ASN A 69 -11.30 -15.60 -17.30
N GLU A 70 -12.42 -15.02 -16.89
CA GLU A 70 -13.76 -15.47 -17.30
C GLU A 70 -13.96 -15.34 -18.81
N GLN A 71 -13.56 -14.22 -19.39
CA GLN A 71 -13.61 -14.00 -20.83
C GLN A 71 -12.73 -14.98 -21.58
N LEU A 72 -11.52 -15.21 -21.07
CA LEU A 72 -10.58 -16.15 -21.69
C LEU A 72 -11.13 -17.58 -21.69
N GLU A 73 -11.68 -18.03 -20.58
CA GLU A 73 -12.31 -19.35 -20.47
C GLU A 73 -13.52 -19.47 -21.38
N SER A 74 -14.33 -18.41 -21.46
CA SER A 74 -15.48 -18.37 -22.37
C SER A 74 -15.05 -18.48 -23.82
N GLN A 75 -13.99 -17.75 -24.21
CA GLN A 75 -13.45 -17.83 -25.57
C GLN A 75 -12.86 -19.21 -25.88
N LYS A 76 -12.12 -19.80 -24.94
CA LYS A 76 -11.60 -21.16 -25.11
C LYS A 76 -12.72 -22.17 -25.30
N SER A 77 -13.77 -22.06 -24.53
CA SER A 77 -14.94 -22.93 -24.60
C SER A 77 -15.61 -22.80 -25.98
N THR A 78 -15.79 -21.57 -26.43
CA THR A 78 -16.40 -21.31 -27.77
C THR A 78 -15.53 -21.86 -28.89
N VAL A 79 -14.22 -21.68 -28.85
CA VAL A 79 -13.29 -22.20 -29.83
C VAL A 79 -13.32 -23.72 -29.88
N LEU A 80 -13.37 -24.39 -28.72
CA LEU A 80 -13.46 -25.84 -28.64
C LEU A 80 -14.76 -26.36 -29.22
N ILE A 81 -15.88 -25.72 -28.94
CA ILE A 81 -17.19 -26.08 -29.49
C ILE A 81 -17.21 -25.93 -31.03
N ASN A 82 -16.65 -24.83 -31.52
CA ASN A 82 -16.54 -24.58 -32.98
C ASN A 82 -15.67 -25.63 -33.66
N LYS A 83 -14.56 -26.03 -33.06
CA LYS A 83 -13.69 -27.08 -33.60
C LYS A 83 -14.41 -28.44 -33.66
N ASP A 84 -15.12 -28.79 -32.61
CA ASP A 84 -15.90 -30.03 -32.54
C ASP A 84 -16.99 -30.05 -33.62
N ASN A 85 -17.67 -28.93 -33.82
CA ASN A 85 -18.67 -28.79 -34.88
C ASN A 85 -18.06 -28.92 -36.27
N GLU A 86 -16.89 -28.33 -36.51
CA GLU A 86 -16.17 -28.45 -37.78
C GLU A 86 -15.78 -29.91 -38.08
N ILE A 87 -15.29 -30.62 -37.08
CA ILE A 87 -14.93 -32.03 -37.17
C ILE A 87 -16.18 -32.87 -37.50
N ASP A 88 -17.28 -32.61 -36.83
CA ASP A 88 -18.56 -33.32 -37.08
C ASP A 88 -19.06 -33.09 -38.51
N GLU A 89 -18.96 -31.87 -39.02
CA GLU A 89 -19.31 -31.56 -40.39
C GLU A 89 -18.43 -32.30 -41.38
N LEU A 90 -17.13 -32.34 -41.15
CA LEU A 90 -16.18 -33.06 -42.00
C LEU A 90 -16.49 -34.56 -42.02
N VAL A 91 -16.79 -35.16 -40.89
CA VAL A 91 -17.15 -36.56 -40.77
C VAL A 91 -18.43 -36.83 -41.56
N ARG A 92 -19.44 -35.99 -41.47
CA ARG A 92 -20.69 -36.12 -42.26
C ARG A 92 -20.44 -36.04 -43.74
N GLU A 93 -19.57 -35.09 -44.18
CA GLU A 93 -19.22 -34.95 -45.61
C GLU A 93 -18.49 -36.19 -46.12
N ILE A 94 -17.57 -36.74 -45.32
CA ILE A 94 -16.84 -37.95 -45.66
C ILE A 94 -17.82 -39.14 -45.77
N ASP A 95 -18.73 -39.31 -44.81
CA ASP A 95 -19.74 -40.37 -44.85
C ASP A 95 -20.65 -40.25 -46.06
N HIS A 96 -21.04 -39.04 -46.42
CA HIS A 96 -21.86 -38.78 -47.60
C HIS A 96 -21.12 -39.16 -48.86
N CYS A 97 -19.86 -38.79 -48.98
CA CYS A 97 -19.01 -39.16 -50.14
C CYS A 97 -18.85 -40.67 -50.27
N ILE A 98 -18.62 -41.35 -49.14
CA ILE A 98 -18.49 -42.82 -49.14
C ILE A 98 -19.81 -43.47 -49.59
N SER A 99 -20.95 -42.97 -49.13
CA SER A 99 -22.26 -43.46 -49.51
C SER A 99 -22.50 -43.30 -50.99
N GLN A 100 -22.09 -42.19 -51.60
CA GLN A 100 -22.20 -41.97 -53.04
C GLN A 100 -21.31 -42.92 -53.85
N LEU A 101 -20.12 -43.23 -53.35
CA LEU A 101 -19.21 -44.15 -54.03
C LEU A 101 -19.72 -45.59 -54.06
N LYS A 102 -20.54 -46.00 -53.11
CA LYS A 102 -21.10 -47.33 -53.00
C LYS A 102 -22.31 -47.54 -53.93
N GLN A 103 -22.89 -46.46 -54.36
CA GLN A 103 -23.96 -46.51 -55.32
C GLN A 103 -23.39 -46.62 -56.73
#